data_c88ffcf8faa94a98afee8cca54f61b33
#
_entry.id   c88ffcf8faa94a98afee8cca54f61b33
#
_cell.length_a   1.000
_cell.length_b   1.000
_cell.length_c   1.000
_cell.angle_alpha   90.00
_cell.angle_beta   90.00
_cell.angle_gamma   90.00
#
_symmetry.space_group_name_H-M   'P 1'
#
loop_
_entity.id
_entity.type
_entity.pdbx_description
1 polymer ?
#
loop_
_entity_poly.entity_id
_entity_poly.type
_entity_poly.pdbx_seq_one_letter_code
_entity_poly.pdbx_strand_id
1 'polypeptide(L)'
;FHHISDLNVYSIGPWTLPLPRMLYAPNKGWSLFSSSKFGIDNAHHGSGHKAIDGYVLNHGKVMRVKDPNFPQTEVEVGHFTTREEVIDEKGTKKDVSYVEYNGAEYALEHQSTADGGLFGGGITNFYDFSITKNVAGMFLILALLSWLFLSMAKKYKSAPGTAPTRIQKLIEPLIMFIKE
;
A
#
# COMPACT_ATOMS: atom_id res chain seq x y z
N PHE A 1 15.88 -5.93 5.08
CA PHE A 1 15.02 -5.74 3.88
C PHE A 1 13.66 -5.07 4.17
N HIS A 2 13.23 -4.92 5.44
CA HIS A 2 11.93 -4.32 5.80
C HIS A 2 11.77 -2.84 5.42
N HIS A 3 12.86 -2.11 5.24
CA HIS A 3 12.80 -0.68 4.89
C HIS A 3 12.42 -0.38 3.43
N ILE A 4 12.53 -1.38 2.54
CA ILE A 4 12.27 -1.22 1.11
C ILE A 4 10.89 -1.76 0.72
N SER A 5 10.26 -2.59 1.56
CA SER A 5 8.93 -3.13 1.26
C SER A 5 7.86 -2.05 1.36
N ASP A 6 6.94 -2.08 0.41
CA ASP A 6 5.80 -1.17 0.38
C ASP A 6 4.78 -1.58 1.44
N LEU A 7 4.88 -0.94 2.60
CA LEU A 7 4.06 -1.25 3.76
C LEU A 7 2.76 -0.45 3.77
N ASN A 8 1.80 -0.99 4.46
CA ASN A 8 0.45 -0.47 4.58
C ASN A 8 0.29 0.60 5.68
N VAL A 9 1.39 0.93 6.35
CA VAL A 9 1.45 1.94 7.43
C VAL A 9 2.63 2.84 7.18
N TYR A 10 2.42 4.14 7.24
CA TYR A 10 3.48 5.13 7.14
C TYR A 10 3.95 5.50 8.54
N SER A 11 5.20 5.16 8.88
CA SER A 11 5.78 5.48 10.18
C SER A 11 6.88 6.52 10.04
N ILE A 12 6.80 7.57 10.87
CA ILE A 12 7.83 8.61 11.00
C ILE A 12 8.27 8.60 12.46
N GLY A 13 9.40 7.95 12.76
CA GLY A 13 9.85 7.75 14.14
C GLY A 13 8.81 6.97 14.95
N PRO A 14 8.38 7.47 16.12
CA PRO A 14 7.39 6.79 16.96
C PRO A 14 5.94 6.94 16.45
N TRP A 15 5.71 7.75 15.41
CA TRP A 15 4.38 8.07 14.91
C TRP A 15 4.01 7.15 13.76
N THR A 16 2.88 6.48 13.87
CA THR A 16 2.29 5.64 12.83
C THR A 16 1.07 6.31 12.24
N LEU A 17 1.11 6.60 10.94
CA LEU A 17 -0.01 7.15 10.21
C LEU A 17 -0.73 6.03 9.46
N PRO A 18 -1.98 5.71 9.83
CA PRO A 18 -2.76 4.72 9.11
C PRO A 18 -3.13 5.26 7.73
N LEU A 19 -2.97 4.43 6.71
CA LEU A 19 -3.24 4.79 5.32
C LEU A 19 -4.63 4.31 4.89
N PRO A 20 -5.35 5.07 4.06
CA PRO A 20 -6.64 4.64 3.53
C PRO A 20 -6.47 3.47 2.57
N ARG A 21 -7.36 2.48 2.72
CA ARG A 21 -7.47 1.32 1.86
C ARG A 21 -8.67 1.46 0.94
N MET A 22 -8.41 1.29 -0.35
CA MET A 22 -9.41 1.36 -1.41
C MET A 22 -9.28 0.09 -2.25
N LEU A 23 -10.14 -0.88 -1.98
CA LEU A 23 -10.14 -2.18 -2.65
C LEU A 23 -11.38 -2.30 -3.53
N TYR A 24 -11.23 -2.85 -4.70
CA TYR A 24 -12.33 -3.12 -5.62
C TYR A 24 -12.34 -4.57 -6.05
N ALA A 25 -13.46 -5.25 -5.84
CA ALA A 25 -13.68 -6.59 -6.32
C ALA A 25 -14.89 -6.62 -7.27
N PRO A 26 -14.79 -7.23 -8.47
CA PRO A 26 -15.87 -7.23 -9.46
C PRO A 26 -17.20 -7.79 -8.96
N ASN A 27 -17.12 -8.76 -8.05
CA ASN A 27 -18.30 -9.43 -7.47
C ASN A 27 -18.83 -8.77 -6.17
N LYS A 28 -18.14 -7.76 -5.63
CA LYS A 28 -18.48 -7.12 -4.36
C LYS A 28 -18.57 -5.60 -4.43
N GLY A 29 -17.82 -4.99 -5.36
CA GLY A 29 -17.70 -3.53 -5.47
C GLY A 29 -16.55 -2.96 -4.61
N TRP A 30 -16.72 -1.73 -4.15
CA TRP A 30 -15.71 -1.00 -3.40
C TRP A 30 -15.75 -1.29 -1.91
N SER A 31 -14.58 -1.53 -1.33
CA SER A 31 -14.35 -1.61 0.11
C SER A 31 -13.38 -0.51 0.53
N LEU A 32 -13.83 0.40 1.42
CA LEU A 32 -13.08 1.57 1.86
C LEU A 32 -12.92 1.52 3.38
N PHE A 33 -11.69 1.46 3.86
CA PHE A 33 -11.40 1.47 5.29
C PHE A 33 -9.96 1.91 5.57
N SER A 34 -9.65 2.15 6.85
CA SER A 34 -8.29 2.50 7.29
C SER A 34 -7.46 1.25 7.54
N SER A 35 -6.18 1.28 7.19
CA SER A 35 -5.25 0.18 7.47
C SER A 35 -5.12 -0.16 8.96
N SER A 36 -5.41 0.78 9.86
CA SER A 36 -5.42 0.56 11.31
C SER A 36 -6.42 -0.50 11.76
N LYS A 37 -7.50 -0.69 11.00
CA LYS A 37 -8.54 -1.69 11.32
C LYS A 37 -8.04 -3.13 11.25
N PHE A 38 -6.99 -3.41 10.50
CA PHE A 38 -6.39 -4.75 10.48
C PHE A 38 -5.76 -5.17 11.81
N GLY A 39 -5.62 -4.25 12.77
CA GLY A 39 -4.97 -4.56 14.04
C GLY A 39 -3.51 -4.94 13.83
N ILE A 40 -2.75 -4.08 13.16
CA ILE A 40 -1.35 -4.37 12.80
C ILE A 40 -0.50 -4.39 14.06
N ASP A 41 0.13 -5.51 14.32
CA ASP A 41 1.12 -5.66 15.37
C ASP A 41 2.54 -5.63 14.76
N ASN A 42 3.39 -4.78 15.31
CA ASN A 42 4.80 -4.69 14.92
C ASN A 42 5.58 -6.00 15.25
N ALA A 43 5.09 -6.79 16.19
CA ALA A 43 5.70 -8.08 16.58
C ALA A 43 5.51 -9.17 15.50
N HIS A 44 4.48 -9.08 14.67
CA HIS A 44 4.11 -10.08 13.66
C HIS A 44 4.48 -9.68 12.24
N HIS A 45 5.63 -9.01 12.06
CA HIS A 45 6.18 -8.67 10.73
C HIS A 45 5.20 -7.94 9.80
N GLY A 46 4.31 -7.11 10.36
CA GLY A 46 3.35 -6.33 9.59
C GLY A 46 2.11 -7.12 9.14
N SER A 47 1.82 -8.25 9.76
CA SER A 47 0.55 -8.96 9.60
C SER A 47 -0.51 -8.39 10.55
N GLY A 48 -1.76 -8.39 10.10
CA GLY A 48 -2.91 -8.01 10.90
C GLY A 48 -3.55 -9.24 11.55
N HIS A 49 -4.15 -9.07 12.73
CA HIS A 49 -4.92 -10.12 13.40
C HIS A 49 -6.43 -9.95 13.24
N LYS A 50 -6.84 -9.07 12.33
CA LYS A 50 -8.25 -8.86 11.98
C LYS A 50 -8.48 -8.98 10.48
N ALA A 51 -9.58 -9.59 10.11
CA ALA A 51 -10.14 -9.53 8.77
C ALA A 51 -11.20 -8.43 8.73
N ILE A 52 -11.20 -7.65 7.66
CA ILE A 52 -12.17 -6.58 7.42
C ILE A 52 -12.79 -6.83 6.07
N ASP A 53 -14.11 -7.02 6.04
CA ASP A 53 -14.83 -7.15 4.79
C ASP A 53 -14.31 -8.32 3.92
N GLY A 54 -13.84 -9.40 4.56
CA GLY A 54 -13.22 -10.55 3.91
C GLY A 54 -11.77 -10.32 3.45
N TYR A 55 -11.18 -9.17 3.74
CA TYR A 55 -9.77 -8.90 3.48
C TYR A 55 -8.93 -9.05 4.74
N VAL A 56 -7.72 -9.55 4.58
CA VAL A 56 -6.72 -9.74 5.64
C VAL A 56 -5.39 -9.13 5.22
N LEU A 57 -4.56 -8.83 6.21
CA LEU A 57 -3.21 -8.33 5.98
C LEU A 57 -2.19 -9.39 6.37
N ASN A 58 -1.46 -9.92 5.41
CA ASN A 58 -0.42 -10.92 5.61
C ASN A 58 0.93 -10.38 5.14
N HIS A 59 1.90 -10.27 6.05
CA HIS A 59 3.25 -9.73 5.78
C HIS A 59 3.23 -8.41 4.98
N GLY A 60 2.33 -7.50 5.34
CA GLY A 60 2.18 -6.21 4.66
C GLY A 60 1.43 -6.25 3.34
N LYS A 61 0.97 -7.40 2.87
CA LYS A 61 0.17 -7.54 1.65
C LYS A 61 -1.28 -7.77 2.00
N VAL A 62 -2.17 -7.05 1.34
CA VAL A 62 -3.60 -7.31 1.45
C VAL A 62 -3.95 -8.54 0.62
N MET A 63 -4.67 -9.46 1.23
CA MET A 63 -5.21 -10.67 0.60
C MET A 63 -6.71 -10.75 0.88
N ARG A 64 -7.44 -11.47 0.05
CA ARG A 64 -8.87 -11.70 0.23
C ARG A 64 -9.12 -13.17 0.53
N VAL A 65 -10.07 -13.44 1.41
CA VAL A 65 -10.54 -14.82 1.65
C VAL A 65 -11.35 -15.28 0.45
N LYS A 66 -11.00 -16.44 -0.10
CA LYS A 66 -11.61 -16.99 -1.30
C LYS A 66 -13.04 -17.49 -1.06
N ASP A 67 -13.33 -17.97 0.15
CA ASP A 67 -14.63 -18.52 0.50
C ASP A 67 -15.69 -17.41 0.63
N PRO A 68 -16.76 -17.43 -0.15
CA PRO A 68 -17.83 -16.44 -0.07
C PRO A 68 -18.63 -16.51 1.24
N ASN A 69 -18.58 -17.63 1.96
CA ASN A 69 -19.25 -17.79 3.25
C ASN A 69 -18.45 -17.19 4.42
N PHE A 70 -17.23 -16.73 4.17
CA PHE A 70 -16.44 -16.06 5.20
C PHE A 70 -17.12 -14.75 5.64
N PRO A 71 -17.12 -14.41 6.95
CA PRO A 71 -17.77 -13.21 7.44
C PRO A 71 -17.28 -11.94 6.74
N GLN A 72 -18.23 -11.14 6.26
CA GLN A 72 -17.94 -9.86 5.61
C GLN A 72 -17.95 -8.68 6.59
N THR A 73 -17.79 -8.97 7.88
CA THR A 73 -17.68 -8.01 8.96
C THR A 73 -16.26 -7.99 9.51
N GLU A 74 -15.98 -7.13 10.48
CA GLU A 74 -14.73 -7.16 11.22
C GLU A 74 -14.71 -8.38 12.15
N VAL A 75 -13.74 -9.28 11.95
CA VAL A 75 -13.55 -10.49 12.76
C VAL A 75 -12.07 -10.67 13.08
N GLU A 76 -11.79 -11.27 14.23
CA GLU A 76 -10.41 -11.66 14.60
C GLU A 76 -10.04 -12.95 13.87
N VAL A 77 -8.80 -12.97 13.35
CA VAL A 77 -8.25 -14.12 12.64
C VAL A 77 -6.99 -14.61 13.37
N GLY A 78 -6.71 -15.89 13.21
CA GLY A 78 -5.55 -16.54 13.82
C GLY A 78 -4.29 -16.44 12.94
N HIS A 79 -3.55 -17.54 12.91
CA HIS A 79 -2.27 -17.59 12.23
C HIS A 79 -2.42 -17.69 10.71
N PHE A 80 -1.42 -17.14 10.00
CA PHE A 80 -1.26 -17.31 8.57
C PHE A 80 -0.31 -18.48 8.29
N THR A 81 -0.68 -19.33 7.35
CA THR A 81 0.13 -20.47 6.87
C THR A 81 0.27 -20.36 5.37
N THR A 82 1.46 -20.62 4.84
CA THR A 82 1.69 -20.67 3.38
C THR A 82 2.18 -22.06 3.03
N ARG A 83 1.57 -22.69 2.03
CA ARG A 83 1.90 -24.02 1.54
C ARG A 83 2.05 -23.99 0.02
N GLU A 84 2.98 -24.79 -0.50
CA GLU A 84 3.07 -25.03 -1.94
C GLU A 84 1.96 -25.99 -2.38
N GLU A 85 1.12 -25.57 -3.29
CA GLU A 85 0.09 -26.40 -3.89
C GLU A 85 0.29 -26.53 -5.39
N VAL A 86 -0.04 -27.72 -5.92
CA VAL A 86 -0.04 -27.97 -7.36
C VAL A 86 -1.39 -27.50 -7.90
N ILE A 87 -1.36 -26.45 -8.75
CA ILE A 87 -2.58 -25.79 -9.25
C ILE A 87 -3.05 -26.39 -10.58
N ASP A 88 -2.12 -26.88 -11.40
CA ASP A 88 -2.42 -27.39 -12.74
C ASP A 88 -2.07 -28.88 -12.90
N GLU A 89 -2.78 -29.56 -13.82
CA GLU A 89 -2.45 -30.92 -14.26
C GLU A 89 -1.01 -31.05 -14.80
N LYS A 90 -0.36 -29.92 -15.12
CA LYS A 90 1.03 -29.84 -15.56
C LYS A 90 2.03 -29.79 -14.39
N GLY A 91 1.56 -29.88 -13.14
CA GLY A 91 2.44 -29.91 -11.96
C GLY A 91 3.00 -28.54 -11.57
N THR A 92 2.41 -27.44 -12.02
CA THR A 92 2.85 -26.08 -11.62
C THR A 92 2.54 -25.87 -10.14
N LYS A 93 3.60 -25.66 -9.37
CA LYS A 93 3.50 -25.34 -7.93
C LYS A 93 3.29 -23.86 -7.74
N LYS A 94 2.40 -23.49 -6.83
CA LYS A 94 2.20 -22.13 -6.41
C LYS A 94 2.01 -22.06 -4.89
N ASP A 95 2.56 -21.00 -4.30
CA ASP A 95 2.36 -20.72 -2.89
C ASP A 95 0.93 -20.23 -2.65
N VAL A 96 0.18 -21.00 -1.88
CA VAL A 96 -1.16 -20.63 -1.43
C VAL A 96 -1.07 -20.28 0.05
N SER A 97 -1.56 -19.11 0.39
CA SER A 97 -1.65 -18.67 1.78
C SER A 97 -3.02 -18.99 2.35
N TYR A 98 -3.06 -19.33 3.61
CA TYR A 98 -4.25 -19.64 4.39
C TYR A 98 -4.32 -18.77 5.62
N VAL A 99 -5.52 -18.48 6.08
CA VAL A 99 -5.78 -17.83 7.36
C VAL A 99 -6.68 -18.70 8.22
N GLU A 100 -6.36 -18.80 9.49
CA GLU A 100 -7.17 -19.53 10.45
C GLU A 100 -8.28 -18.65 11.01
N TYR A 101 -9.51 -19.16 11.01
CA TYR A 101 -10.65 -18.52 11.65
C TYR A 101 -11.58 -19.60 12.26
N ASN A 102 -11.89 -19.47 13.55
CA ASN A 102 -12.72 -20.43 14.30
C ASN A 102 -12.25 -21.89 14.18
N GLY A 103 -10.94 -22.14 14.12
CA GLY A 103 -10.36 -23.47 14.00
C GLY A 103 -10.45 -24.09 12.60
N ALA A 104 -10.89 -23.33 11.60
CA ALA A 104 -10.89 -23.71 10.20
C ALA A 104 -9.88 -22.86 9.40
N GLU A 105 -9.25 -23.47 8.39
CA GLU A 105 -8.33 -22.77 7.49
C GLU A 105 -9.06 -22.33 6.22
N TYR A 106 -8.90 -21.06 5.85
CA TYR A 106 -9.49 -20.46 4.67
C TYR A 106 -8.40 -20.03 3.69
N ALA A 107 -8.51 -20.47 2.45
CA ALA A 107 -7.59 -20.11 1.40
C ALA A 107 -7.69 -18.62 1.05
N LEU A 108 -6.54 -18.01 0.83
CA LEU A 108 -6.40 -16.61 0.46
C LEU A 108 -6.07 -16.46 -1.02
N GLU A 109 -6.59 -15.41 -1.61
CA GLU A 109 -6.27 -14.99 -2.96
C GLU A 109 -5.51 -13.67 -2.97
N HIS A 110 -4.53 -13.58 -3.87
CA HIS A 110 -3.74 -12.37 -4.05
C HIS A 110 -4.51 -11.34 -4.87
N GLN A 111 -4.10 -10.07 -4.72
CA GLN A 111 -4.59 -9.00 -5.60
C GLN A 111 -4.30 -9.32 -7.06
N SER A 112 -5.17 -8.86 -7.94
CA SER A 112 -4.94 -8.91 -9.39
C SER A 112 -3.79 -7.98 -9.78
N THR A 113 -2.87 -8.47 -10.59
CA THR A 113 -1.79 -7.66 -11.13
C THR A 113 -2.20 -7.03 -12.46
N ALA A 114 -1.59 -5.90 -12.81
CA ALA A 114 -1.84 -5.22 -14.08
C ALA A 114 -1.52 -6.11 -15.30
N ASP A 115 -0.55 -7.00 -15.17
CA ASP A 115 -0.12 -7.92 -16.22
C ASP A 115 -1.22 -8.94 -16.57
N GLY A 116 -1.99 -9.36 -15.56
CA GLY A 116 -3.08 -10.31 -15.74
C GLY A 116 -4.36 -9.74 -16.33
N GLY A 117 -4.59 -8.43 -16.20
CA GLY A 117 -5.84 -7.79 -16.58
C GLY A 117 -5.76 -6.91 -17.82
N LEU A 118 -4.68 -6.14 -17.98
CA LEU A 118 -4.57 -5.15 -19.05
C LEU A 118 -4.22 -5.76 -20.41
N PHE A 119 -3.55 -6.92 -20.44
CA PHE A 119 -3.08 -7.59 -21.64
C PHE A 119 -3.71 -8.98 -21.86
N GLY A 120 -4.89 -9.23 -21.29
CA GLY A 120 -5.70 -10.42 -21.59
C GLY A 120 -5.53 -11.60 -20.66
N GLY A 121 -4.82 -11.46 -19.57
CA GLY A 121 -4.93 -12.40 -18.46
C GLY A 121 -6.21 -12.13 -17.69
N GLY A 122 -7.01 -13.15 -17.46
CA GLY A 122 -8.34 -13.01 -16.83
C GLY A 122 -8.27 -12.32 -15.50
N ILE A 123 -9.21 -11.52 -15.29
CA ILE A 123 -9.49 -10.86 -14.07
C ILE A 123 -9.82 -11.76 -12.99
N THR A 124 -9.16 -11.55 -11.92
CA THR A 124 -9.55 -12.53 -11.17
C THR A 124 -9.98 -12.27 -9.78
N ASN A 125 -9.34 -11.48 -9.00
CA ASN A 125 -9.68 -11.50 -7.59
C ASN A 125 -10.19 -10.13 -7.14
N PHE A 126 -9.28 -9.21 -6.93
CA PHE A 126 -9.57 -7.83 -6.54
C PHE A 126 -8.42 -6.91 -6.95
N TYR A 127 -8.71 -5.62 -7.04
CA TYR A 127 -7.73 -4.58 -7.28
C TYR A 127 -7.49 -3.77 -6.01
N ASP A 128 -6.23 -3.46 -5.73
CA ASP A 128 -5.82 -2.60 -4.63
C ASP A 128 -5.39 -1.23 -5.18
N PHE A 129 -6.22 -0.23 -4.97
CA PHE A 129 -5.97 1.18 -5.30
C PHE A 129 -5.53 1.98 -4.08
N SER A 130 -5.14 1.33 -3.01
CA SER A 130 -4.80 1.96 -1.74
C SER A 130 -3.58 2.86 -1.86
N ILE A 131 -3.57 3.88 -1.03
CA ILE A 131 -2.38 4.71 -0.85
C ILE A 131 -1.39 3.94 0.02
N THR A 132 -0.34 3.45 -0.60
CA THR A 132 0.75 2.77 0.10
C THR A 132 1.74 3.78 0.70
N LYS A 133 2.65 3.29 1.55
CA LYS A 133 3.73 4.09 2.13
C LYS A 133 4.54 4.84 1.07
N ASN A 134 4.88 4.18 -0.04
CA ASN A 134 5.69 4.78 -1.10
C ASN A 134 4.92 5.88 -1.83
N VAL A 135 3.64 5.67 -2.12
CA VAL A 135 2.76 6.66 -2.75
C VAL A 135 2.56 7.86 -1.82
N ALA A 136 2.31 7.62 -0.54
CA ALA A 136 2.18 8.69 0.46
C ALA A 136 3.47 9.52 0.58
N GLY A 137 4.63 8.84 0.61
CA GLY A 137 5.94 9.49 0.62
C GLY A 137 6.18 10.35 -0.64
N MET A 138 5.82 9.83 -1.81
CA MET A 138 5.93 10.56 -3.07
C MET A 138 5.08 11.84 -3.05
N PHE A 139 3.83 11.77 -2.60
CA PHE A 139 2.97 12.95 -2.47
C PHE A 139 3.51 13.96 -1.47
N LEU A 140 4.07 13.51 -0.35
CA LEU A 140 4.66 14.39 0.65
C LEU A 140 5.86 15.14 0.07
N ILE A 141 6.77 14.44 -0.61
CA ILE A 141 7.94 15.05 -1.27
C ILE A 141 7.48 16.04 -2.35
N LEU A 142 6.52 15.66 -3.17
CA LEU A 142 5.99 16.52 -4.24
C LEU A 142 5.35 17.79 -3.66
N ALA A 143 4.57 17.67 -2.58
CA ALA A 143 3.97 18.81 -1.91
C ALA A 143 5.03 19.75 -1.32
N LEU A 144 6.07 19.18 -0.69
CA LEU A 144 7.16 19.94 -0.11
C LEU A 144 7.97 20.67 -1.19
N LEU A 145 8.30 20.01 -2.28
CA LEU A 145 8.99 20.63 -3.42
C LEU A 145 8.13 21.73 -4.06
N SER A 146 6.85 21.48 -4.28
CA SER A 146 5.93 22.47 -4.83
C SER A 146 5.84 23.70 -3.94
N TRP A 147 5.68 23.51 -2.64
CA TRP A 147 5.66 24.62 -1.68
C TRP A 147 6.97 25.43 -1.72
N LEU A 148 8.10 24.76 -1.80
CA LEU A 148 9.41 25.36 -1.83
C LEU A 148 9.60 26.19 -3.10
N PHE A 149 9.28 25.63 -4.29
CA PHE A 149 9.39 26.34 -5.56
C PHE A 149 8.41 27.53 -5.65
N LEU A 150 7.17 27.36 -5.20
CA LEU A 150 6.18 28.45 -5.18
C LEU A 150 6.61 29.57 -4.22
N SER A 151 7.19 29.24 -3.07
CA SER A 151 7.71 30.21 -2.12
C SER A 151 8.87 31.01 -2.72
N MET A 152 9.74 30.36 -3.48
CA MET A 152 10.84 31.01 -4.18
C MET A 152 10.30 31.91 -5.31
N ALA A 153 9.40 31.41 -6.15
CA ALA A 153 8.80 32.17 -7.24
C ALA A 153 8.12 33.45 -6.74
N LYS A 154 7.41 33.38 -5.60
CA LYS A 154 6.84 34.56 -4.94
C LYS A 154 7.91 35.59 -4.57
N LYS A 155 9.01 35.16 -3.99
CA LYS A 155 10.09 36.07 -3.58
C LYS A 155 10.76 36.75 -4.78
N TYR A 156 11.04 36.00 -5.86
CA TYR A 156 11.61 36.59 -7.07
C TYR A 156 10.65 37.60 -7.73
N LYS A 157 9.35 37.37 -7.65
CA LYS A 157 8.33 38.30 -8.18
C LYS A 157 8.20 39.57 -7.34
N SER A 158 8.28 39.44 -6.00
CA SER A 158 8.09 40.60 -5.09
C SER A 158 9.32 41.47 -4.89
N ALA A 159 10.53 40.95 -5.08
CA ALA A 159 11.77 41.66 -4.90
C ALA A 159 12.80 41.28 -5.98
N PRO A 160 12.61 41.70 -7.22
CA PRO A 160 13.56 41.45 -8.31
C PRO A 160 14.89 42.12 -8.02
N GLY A 161 16.01 41.41 -8.19
CA GLY A 161 17.36 41.93 -7.97
C GLY A 161 17.88 41.91 -6.53
N THR A 162 17.12 41.39 -5.58
CA THR A 162 17.62 41.21 -4.22
C THR A 162 18.49 39.94 -4.09
N ALA A 163 19.51 40.00 -3.22
CA ALA A 163 20.38 38.86 -2.98
C ALA A 163 19.60 37.63 -2.48
N PRO A 164 19.96 36.42 -2.96
CA PRO A 164 19.25 35.20 -2.59
C PRO A 164 19.32 34.93 -1.09
N THR A 165 18.17 34.56 -0.52
CA THR A 165 18.08 34.15 0.90
C THR A 165 18.60 32.73 1.12
N ARG A 166 18.73 32.28 2.38
CA ARG A 166 19.34 30.98 2.75
C ARG A 166 18.87 29.80 1.90
N ILE A 167 17.57 29.68 1.69
CA ILE A 167 16.97 28.57 0.90
C ILE A 167 17.23 28.77 -0.61
N GLN A 168 17.17 29.99 -1.10
CA GLN A 168 17.47 30.32 -2.49
C GLN A 168 18.91 29.98 -2.85
N LYS A 169 19.88 30.30 -1.97
CA LYS A 169 21.29 29.94 -2.17
C LYS A 169 21.56 28.46 -2.31
N LEU A 170 20.71 27.61 -1.71
CA LEU A 170 20.83 26.16 -1.82
C LEU A 170 20.32 25.62 -3.16
N ILE A 171 19.25 26.23 -3.70
CA ILE A 171 18.53 25.70 -4.85
C ILE A 171 18.92 26.42 -6.15
N GLU A 172 19.34 27.68 -6.06
CA GLU A 172 19.74 28.48 -7.23
C GLU A 172 20.82 27.78 -8.07
N PRO A 173 21.90 27.20 -7.52
CA PRO A 173 22.88 26.44 -8.29
C PRO A 173 22.27 25.25 -9.03
N LEU A 174 21.28 24.57 -8.43
CA LEU A 174 20.59 23.43 -9.05
C LEU A 174 19.76 23.89 -10.25
N ILE A 175 19.04 25.01 -10.10
CA ILE A 175 18.23 25.58 -11.19
C ILE A 175 19.12 26.08 -12.32
N MET A 176 20.24 26.71 -12.01
CA MET A 176 21.21 27.18 -13.01
C MET A 176 21.82 26.02 -13.79
N PHE A 177 22.17 24.93 -13.09
CA PHE A 177 22.69 23.71 -13.71
C PHE A 177 21.70 23.04 -14.68
N ILE A 178 20.38 23.09 -14.38
CA ILE A 178 19.35 22.49 -15.25
C ILE A 178 19.06 23.39 -16.47
N LYS A 179 19.34 24.69 -16.35
CA LYS A 179 19.05 25.67 -17.41
C LYS A 179 20.11 25.73 -18.51
N GLU A 180 21.33 25.23 -18.24
CA GLU A 180 22.39 25.05 -19.26
C GLU A 180 22.13 23.79 -20.10
#